data_5fccf10d45bca298591922af5b1d01ba
#
_entry.id   5fccf10d45bca298591922af5b1d01ba
#
_cell.length_a   1.000
_cell.length_b   1.000
_cell.length_c   1.000
_cell.angle_alpha   90.00
_cell.angle_beta   90.00
_cell.angle_gamma   90.00
#
_symmetry.space_group_name_H-M   'P 1'
#
loop_
_entity.id
_entity.type
_entity.pdbx_description
1 polymer ?
#
loop_
_entity_poly.entity_id
_entity_poly.type
_entity_poly.pdbx_seq_one_letter_code
_entity_poly.pdbx_strand_id
1 'polypeptide(L)'
;PGHSSAASDVYKRQLLSSSNTEKVDQSLVDLMISEIDQKLSKQVDAILHSEEVQAIESTWRGLKYLVDHTDFRENIQIELISAKKDEVLDDFEDAPEVVKSGLYKQIYTREYGQFGGKPVGAVICDFAMSASSPDIKLMEYMANVGAMSHAPFITSASAKFFGLDSYEELPNLKDLKSVFEGPQYAKWRGLREHEDARYLGLCTSRFMLRTPYSVED
;
A
#
# COMPACT_ATOMS: atom_id res chain seq x y z
N PRO A 1 18.87 -27.88 19.54
CA PRO A 1 17.92 -28.09 18.46
C PRO A 1 18.60 -28.62 17.20
N GLY A 2 19.24 -29.76 17.22
CA GLY A 2 19.96 -30.31 16.07
C GLY A 2 19.68 -31.81 15.82
N HIS A 3 18.90 -32.45 16.67
CA HIS A 3 18.71 -33.92 16.63
C HIS A 3 17.51 -34.40 15.78
N SER A 4 16.58 -33.50 15.41
CA SER A 4 15.41 -33.84 14.57
C SER A 4 15.76 -34.08 13.11
N SER A 5 16.69 -33.30 12.55
CA SER A 5 17.09 -33.41 11.14
C SER A 5 17.81 -34.73 10.82
N ALA A 6 18.69 -35.19 11.70
CA ALA A 6 19.47 -36.39 11.48
C ALA A 6 18.60 -37.66 11.51
N ALA A 7 17.60 -37.72 12.40
CA ALA A 7 16.65 -38.84 12.47
C ALA A 7 15.79 -38.93 11.18
N SER A 8 15.30 -37.77 10.69
CA SER A 8 14.54 -37.71 9.45
C SER A 8 15.34 -38.16 8.22
N ASP A 9 16.64 -37.82 8.16
CA ASP A 9 17.50 -38.22 7.05
C ASP A 9 17.85 -39.73 7.07
N VAL A 10 17.93 -40.33 8.24
CA VAL A 10 18.12 -41.76 8.38
C VAL A 10 16.88 -42.54 7.92
N TYR A 11 15.68 -42.08 8.26
CA TYR A 11 14.43 -42.69 7.79
C TYR A 11 14.21 -42.52 6.28
N LYS A 12 14.57 -41.37 5.71
CA LYS A 12 14.52 -41.16 4.24
C LYS A 12 15.43 -42.13 3.50
N ARG A 13 16.64 -42.38 4.01
CA ARG A 13 17.57 -43.33 3.41
C ARG A 13 17.08 -44.77 3.53
N GLN A 14 16.44 -45.15 4.65
CA GLN A 14 15.83 -46.46 4.79
C GLN A 14 14.68 -46.72 3.82
N LEU A 15 13.80 -45.74 3.60
CA LEU A 15 12.70 -45.82 2.63
C LEU A 15 13.21 -45.94 1.20
N LEU A 16 14.27 -45.22 0.84
CA LEU A 16 14.88 -45.28 -0.49
C LEU A 16 15.68 -46.56 -0.76
N SER A 17 16.14 -47.25 0.32
CA SER A 17 16.92 -48.48 0.21
C SER A 17 16.09 -49.76 0.28
N SER A 18 14.83 -49.69 0.72
CA SER A 18 13.92 -50.85 0.74
C SER A 18 13.15 -50.95 -0.58
N SER A 19 13.82 -51.48 -1.58
CA SER A 19 13.20 -51.86 -2.86
C SER A 19 12.37 -53.14 -2.80
N ASN A 20 11.91 -53.58 -1.62
CA ASN A 20 11.05 -54.72 -1.44
C ASN A 20 9.66 -54.26 -0.97
N THR A 21 8.64 -54.74 -1.65
CA THR A 21 7.19 -54.56 -1.45
C THR A 21 6.68 -54.86 -0.02
N GLU A 22 7.23 -54.21 0.98
CA GLU A 22 6.61 -54.18 2.33
C GLU A 22 5.62 -53.03 2.36
N LYS A 23 4.44 -53.30 2.92
CA LYS A 23 3.39 -52.30 3.12
C LYS A 23 4.01 -51.07 3.78
N VAL A 24 4.03 -49.95 3.07
CA VAL A 24 4.44 -48.67 3.62
C VAL A 24 3.56 -48.44 4.83
N ASP A 25 4.17 -48.26 6.00
CA ASP A 25 3.44 -47.97 7.24
C ASP A 25 2.75 -46.59 7.07
N GLN A 26 1.42 -46.65 7.08
CA GLN A 26 0.60 -45.44 6.86
C GLN A 26 0.90 -44.37 7.91
N SER A 27 1.18 -44.77 9.15
CA SER A 27 1.56 -43.87 10.23
C SER A 27 2.87 -43.12 9.94
N LEU A 28 3.82 -43.77 9.27
CA LEU A 28 5.09 -43.16 8.88
C LEU A 28 4.88 -42.12 7.74
N VAL A 29 4.01 -42.43 6.78
CA VAL A 29 3.64 -41.52 5.71
C VAL A 29 2.94 -40.29 6.30
N ASP A 30 1.98 -40.46 7.18
CA ASP A 30 1.25 -39.38 7.85
C ASP A 30 2.19 -38.46 8.65
N LEU A 31 3.19 -39.05 9.33
CA LEU A 31 4.21 -38.28 10.05
C LEU A 31 5.06 -37.43 9.08
N MET A 32 5.45 -38.02 7.93
CA MET A 32 6.23 -37.29 6.93
C MET A 32 5.42 -36.14 6.28
N ILE A 33 4.14 -36.39 5.99
CA ILE A 33 3.23 -35.35 5.51
C ILE A 33 3.14 -34.24 6.53
N SER A 34 2.89 -34.53 7.80
CA SER A 34 2.84 -33.55 8.87
C SER A 34 4.13 -32.73 9.02
N GLU A 35 5.30 -33.37 8.87
CA GLU A 35 6.59 -32.64 8.88
C GLU A 35 6.74 -31.71 7.68
N ILE A 36 6.29 -32.12 6.50
CA ILE A 36 6.31 -31.31 5.28
C ILE A 36 5.35 -30.12 5.46
N ASP A 37 4.14 -30.38 5.92
CA ASP A 37 3.13 -29.36 6.13
C ASP A 37 3.61 -28.29 7.12
N GLN A 38 4.23 -28.70 8.22
CA GLN A 38 4.81 -27.77 9.18
C GLN A 38 5.93 -26.90 8.58
N LYS A 39 6.75 -27.48 7.69
CA LYS A 39 7.81 -26.70 7.01
C LYS A 39 7.22 -25.74 5.99
N LEU A 40 6.22 -26.17 5.23
CA LEU A 40 5.53 -25.34 4.27
C LEU A 40 4.79 -24.20 4.97
N SER A 41 4.05 -24.47 6.04
CA SER A 41 3.36 -23.46 6.84
C SER A 41 4.33 -22.38 7.31
N LYS A 42 5.44 -22.78 7.94
CA LYS A 42 6.47 -21.81 8.39
C LYS A 42 7.04 -20.94 7.25
N GLN A 43 7.21 -21.50 6.05
CA GLN A 43 7.68 -20.71 4.91
C GLN A 43 6.61 -19.76 4.39
N VAL A 44 5.36 -20.24 4.29
CA VAL A 44 4.22 -19.41 3.89
C VAL A 44 4.00 -18.27 4.88
N ASP A 45 4.03 -18.58 6.18
CA ASP A 45 3.90 -17.58 7.24
C ASP A 45 4.98 -16.50 7.14
N ALA A 46 6.25 -16.89 6.93
CA ALA A 46 7.33 -15.94 6.76
C ALA A 46 7.14 -15.01 5.56
N ILE A 47 6.56 -15.51 4.48
CA ILE A 47 6.23 -14.71 3.29
C ILE A 47 5.05 -13.79 3.58
N LEU A 48 3.95 -14.32 4.11
CA LEU A 48 2.72 -13.55 4.36
C LEU A 48 2.90 -12.45 5.41
N HIS A 49 3.83 -12.63 6.35
CA HIS A 49 4.12 -11.65 7.39
C HIS A 49 5.29 -10.70 7.02
N SER A 50 5.88 -10.83 5.82
CA SER A 50 6.85 -9.83 5.36
C SER A 50 6.16 -8.50 5.07
N GLU A 51 6.81 -7.39 5.44
CA GLU A 51 6.28 -6.03 5.25
C GLU A 51 5.96 -5.73 3.78
N GLU A 52 6.79 -6.24 2.86
CA GLU A 52 6.63 -6.04 1.43
C GLU A 52 5.35 -6.71 0.89
N VAL A 53 5.11 -7.97 1.29
CA VAL A 53 3.89 -8.70 0.88
C VAL A 53 2.65 -8.06 1.48
N GLN A 54 2.70 -7.65 2.76
CA GLN A 54 1.60 -6.96 3.40
C GLN A 54 1.27 -5.62 2.73
N ALA A 55 2.28 -4.86 2.32
CA ALA A 55 2.08 -3.61 1.59
C ALA A 55 1.41 -3.86 0.24
N ILE A 56 1.91 -4.83 -0.54
CA ILE A 56 1.32 -5.20 -1.84
C ILE A 56 -0.11 -5.71 -1.65
N GLU A 57 -0.35 -6.58 -0.67
CA GLU A 57 -1.69 -7.08 -0.37
C GLU A 57 -2.66 -5.95 -0.02
N SER A 58 -2.22 -5.00 0.80
CA SER A 58 -3.02 -3.83 1.18
C SER A 58 -3.47 -3.04 -0.05
N THR A 59 -2.53 -2.70 -0.94
CA THR A 59 -2.79 -1.97 -2.19
C THR A 59 -3.79 -2.70 -3.07
N TRP A 60 -3.56 -4.00 -3.34
CA TRP A 60 -4.45 -4.78 -4.20
C TRP A 60 -5.83 -5.02 -3.61
N ARG A 61 -5.93 -5.19 -2.29
CA ARG A 61 -7.23 -5.31 -1.61
C ARG A 61 -7.98 -3.98 -1.60
N GLY A 62 -7.27 -2.85 -1.42
CA GLY A 62 -7.84 -1.52 -1.55
C GLY A 62 -8.40 -1.27 -2.94
N LEU A 63 -7.64 -1.61 -3.99
CA LEU A 63 -8.10 -1.52 -5.37
C LEU A 63 -9.30 -2.43 -5.63
N LYS A 64 -9.26 -3.69 -5.16
CA LYS A 64 -10.39 -4.60 -5.28
C LYS A 64 -11.64 -4.03 -4.61
N TYR A 65 -11.50 -3.48 -3.41
CA TYR A 65 -12.61 -2.84 -2.71
C TYR A 65 -13.22 -1.69 -3.52
N LEU A 66 -12.38 -0.85 -4.11
CA LEU A 66 -12.83 0.25 -4.97
C LEU A 66 -13.60 -0.27 -6.19
N VAL A 67 -13.07 -1.28 -6.86
CA VAL A 67 -13.69 -1.89 -8.05
C VAL A 67 -15.02 -2.57 -7.69
N ASP A 68 -15.07 -3.33 -6.61
CA ASP A 68 -16.28 -4.06 -6.18
C ASP A 68 -17.42 -3.11 -5.76
N HIS A 69 -17.09 -1.86 -5.34
CA HIS A 69 -18.07 -0.85 -4.93
C HIS A 69 -18.35 0.21 -6.00
N THR A 70 -17.80 0.05 -7.20
CA THR A 70 -18.01 0.96 -8.31
C THR A 70 -19.07 0.42 -9.25
N ASP A 71 -20.11 1.20 -9.54
CA ASP A 71 -21.07 0.87 -10.58
C ASP A 71 -20.59 1.37 -11.94
N PHE A 72 -19.97 0.48 -12.71
CA PHE A 72 -19.46 0.80 -14.04
C PHE A 72 -20.55 1.14 -15.08
N ARG A 73 -21.84 0.98 -14.76
CA ARG A 73 -22.94 1.44 -15.61
C ARG A 73 -23.12 2.94 -15.57
N GLU A 74 -22.60 3.60 -14.53
CA GLU A 74 -22.62 5.07 -14.37
C GLU A 74 -21.49 5.80 -15.13
N ASN A 75 -20.94 5.17 -16.17
CA ASN A 75 -19.85 5.74 -16.98
C ASN A 75 -18.58 6.07 -16.17
N ILE A 76 -18.27 5.25 -15.17
CA ILE A 76 -17.05 5.35 -14.37
C ILE A 76 -15.99 4.45 -14.98
N GLN A 77 -14.77 4.95 -15.08
CA GLN A 77 -13.59 4.19 -15.51
C GLN A 77 -12.50 4.33 -14.45
N ILE A 78 -11.79 3.25 -14.17
CA ILE A 78 -10.66 3.22 -13.26
C ILE A 78 -9.42 2.90 -14.08
N GLU A 79 -8.46 3.82 -14.08
CA GLU A 79 -7.15 3.63 -14.69
C GLU A 79 -6.09 3.56 -13.59
N LEU A 80 -5.04 2.76 -13.82
CA LEU A 80 -3.96 2.56 -12.86
C LEU A 80 -2.67 3.16 -13.38
N ILE A 81 -2.00 3.93 -12.54
CA ILE A 81 -0.65 4.43 -12.76
C ILE A 81 0.27 3.75 -11.73
N SER A 82 1.26 3.01 -12.22
CA SER A 82 2.29 2.41 -11.35
C SER A 82 3.42 3.42 -11.14
N ALA A 83 3.45 4.04 -9.98
CA ALA A 83 4.50 4.98 -9.59
C ALA A 83 4.70 4.95 -8.07
N LYS A 84 5.95 5.06 -7.63
CA LYS A 84 6.27 5.25 -6.20
C LYS A 84 6.18 6.72 -5.83
N LYS A 85 5.96 6.98 -4.54
CA LYS A 85 5.87 8.36 -4.03
C LYS A 85 7.10 9.21 -4.39
N ASP A 86 8.28 8.62 -4.22
CA ASP A 86 9.53 9.32 -4.51
C ASP A 86 9.70 9.58 -6.01
N GLU A 87 9.33 8.63 -6.87
CA GLU A 87 9.35 8.80 -8.33
C GLU A 87 8.43 9.93 -8.80
N VAL A 88 7.27 10.08 -8.14
CA VAL A 88 6.34 11.18 -8.45
C VAL A 88 6.92 12.53 -8.00
N LEU A 89 7.58 12.58 -6.85
CA LEU A 89 8.25 13.80 -6.39
C LEU A 89 9.38 14.19 -7.34
N ASP A 90 10.23 13.23 -7.71
CA ASP A 90 11.34 13.44 -8.64
C ASP A 90 10.84 13.92 -10.01
N ASP A 91 9.74 13.33 -10.54
CA ASP A 91 9.11 13.78 -11.80
C ASP A 91 8.70 15.27 -11.76
N PHE A 92 8.21 15.75 -10.62
CA PHE A 92 7.89 17.16 -10.46
C PHE A 92 9.11 18.06 -10.28
N GLU A 93 10.14 17.58 -9.56
CA GLU A 93 11.36 18.36 -9.31
C GLU A 93 12.27 18.45 -10.52
N ASP A 94 12.34 17.41 -11.34
CA ASP A 94 13.11 17.39 -12.58
C ASP A 94 12.44 18.21 -13.70
N ALA A 95 11.12 18.43 -13.62
CA ALA A 95 10.41 19.21 -14.59
C ALA A 95 10.68 20.72 -14.39
N PRO A 96 11.03 21.47 -15.45
CA PRO A 96 11.24 22.91 -15.36
C PRO A 96 9.98 23.68 -14.92
N GLU A 97 8.83 23.12 -15.17
CA GLU A 97 7.50 23.61 -14.78
C GLU A 97 6.59 22.43 -14.51
N VAL A 98 5.67 22.55 -13.56
CA VAL A 98 4.70 21.48 -13.20
C VAL A 98 3.96 20.93 -14.42
N VAL A 99 3.61 21.78 -15.37
CA VAL A 99 2.93 21.41 -16.63
C VAL A 99 3.78 20.54 -17.56
N LYS A 100 5.07 20.41 -17.30
CA LYS A 100 5.99 19.57 -18.07
C LYS A 100 6.24 18.21 -17.41
N SER A 101 5.78 18.01 -16.18
CA SER A 101 5.90 16.73 -15.48
C SER A 101 5.18 15.60 -16.22
N GLY A 102 5.63 14.38 -16.01
CA GLY A 102 5.02 13.17 -16.57
C GLY A 102 3.61 12.97 -16.04
N LEU A 103 3.42 13.16 -14.74
CA LEU A 103 2.11 13.02 -14.11
C LEU A 103 1.08 14.03 -14.67
N TYR A 104 1.45 15.30 -14.81
CA TYR A 104 0.56 16.31 -15.42
C TYR A 104 0.19 15.92 -16.85
N LYS A 105 1.14 15.42 -17.63
CA LYS A 105 0.87 14.97 -19.00
C LYS A 105 -0.10 13.82 -19.06
N GLN A 106 0.00 12.86 -18.10
CA GLN A 106 -0.93 11.73 -18.02
C GLN A 106 -2.34 12.16 -17.61
N ILE A 107 -2.47 13.05 -16.63
CA ILE A 107 -3.76 13.43 -16.07
C ILE A 107 -4.46 14.49 -16.95
N TYR A 108 -3.71 15.44 -17.49
CA TYR A 108 -4.29 16.58 -18.20
C TYR A 108 -4.03 16.54 -19.70
N THR A 109 -2.77 16.60 -20.14
CA THR A 109 -2.44 16.83 -21.55
C THR A 109 -2.95 15.72 -22.46
N ARG A 110 -2.94 14.48 -21.98
CA ARG A 110 -3.37 13.31 -22.74
C ARG A 110 -4.88 13.27 -22.93
N GLU A 111 -5.64 13.75 -21.96
CA GLU A 111 -7.09 13.55 -21.90
C GLU A 111 -7.88 14.83 -22.15
N TYR A 112 -7.33 16.02 -21.78
CA TYR A 112 -8.03 17.29 -21.95
C TYR A 112 -7.82 17.89 -23.36
N GLY A 113 -8.90 18.38 -23.94
CA GLY A 113 -8.86 19.09 -25.21
C GLY A 113 -8.55 18.22 -26.44
N GLN A 114 -8.53 16.91 -26.30
CA GLN A 114 -8.32 15.97 -27.41
C GLN A 114 -9.64 15.27 -27.79
N PHE A 115 -9.81 15.02 -29.08
CA PHE A 115 -10.98 14.30 -29.57
C PHE A 115 -10.98 12.87 -29.02
N GLY A 116 -12.03 12.49 -28.29
CA GLY A 116 -12.15 11.19 -27.64
C GLY A 116 -11.44 11.07 -26.29
N GLY A 117 -10.84 12.15 -25.80
CA GLY A 117 -10.23 12.20 -24.47
C GLY A 117 -11.26 12.06 -23.36
N LYS A 118 -10.83 11.48 -22.25
CA LYS A 118 -11.66 11.20 -21.06
C LYS A 118 -11.06 11.91 -19.85
N PRO A 119 -11.48 13.15 -19.56
CA PRO A 119 -10.94 13.92 -18.44
C PRO A 119 -10.99 13.14 -17.13
N VAL A 120 -9.89 13.16 -16.39
CA VAL A 120 -9.79 12.52 -15.08
C VAL A 120 -10.65 13.29 -14.08
N GLY A 121 -11.53 12.60 -13.37
CA GLY A 121 -12.42 13.20 -12.38
C GLY A 121 -11.84 13.27 -10.98
N ALA A 122 -10.95 12.34 -10.60
CA ALA A 122 -10.23 12.33 -9.34
C ALA A 122 -9.00 11.44 -9.44
N VAL A 123 -7.99 11.71 -8.63
CA VAL A 123 -6.77 10.88 -8.50
C VAL A 123 -6.69 10.35 -7.07
N ILE A 124 -6.66 9.04 -6.93
CA ILE A 124 -6.49 8.38 -5.64
C ILE A 124 -5.06 7.86 -5.55
N CYS A 125 -4.32 8.33 -4.54
CA CYS A 125 -2.93 7.94 -4.33
C CYS A 125 -2.83 6.99 -3.13
N ASP A 126 -2.25 5.82 -3.35
CA ASP A 126 -1.94 4.86 -2.28
C ASP A 126 -0.60 5.21 -1.60
N PHE A 127 -0.47 6.49 -1.23
CA PHE A 127 0.69 7.02 -0.51
C PHE A 127 0.30 7.46 0.89
N ALA A 128 1.13 7.12 1.87
CA ALA A 128 0.99 7.64 3.21
C ALA A 128 1.86 8.90 3.35
N MET A 129 1.23 10.06 3.50
CA MET A 129 1.89 11.35 3.67
C MET A 129 2.25 11.60 5.12
N SER A 130 3.40 12.21 5.35
CA SER A 130 3.84 12.73 6.63
C SER A 130 3.91 14.27 6.61
N ALA A 131 4.18 14.91 7.75
CA ALA A 131 4.40 16.35 7.80
C ALA A 131 5.84 16.75 7.41
N SER A 132 6.60 15.86 6.77
CA SER A 132 7.94 16.13 6.29
C SER A 132 7.95 17.15 5.13
N SER A 133 9.09 17.84 4.96
CA SER A 133 9.22 18.83 3.89
C SER A 133 9.02 18.23 2.48
N PRO A 134 9.55 17.06 2.15
CA PRO A 134 9.30 16.43 0.85
C PRO A 134 7.83 16.10 0.62
N ASP A 135 7.15 15.53 1.64
CA ASP A 135 5.73 15.18 1.52
C ASP A 135 4.85 16.42 1.38
N ILE A 136 5.13 17.49 2.13
CA ILE A 136 4.40 18.77 1.98
C ILE A 136 4.59 19.35 0.58
N LYS A 137 5.82 19.30 0.05
CA LYS A 137 6.11 19.77 -1.32
C LYS A 137 5.39 18.94 -2.38
N LEU A 138 5.38 17.62 -2.21
CA LEU A 138 4.62 16.74 -3.10
C LEU A 138 3.12 17.05 -3.07
N MET A 139 2.55 17.27 -1.88
CA MET A 139 1.15 17.67 -1.73
C MET A 139 0.85 19.03 -2.38
N GLU A 140 1.78 19.98 -2.35
CA GLU A 140 1.66 21.25 -3.04
C GLU A 140 1.62 21.06 -4.57
N TYR A 141 2.50 20.23 -5.12
CA TYR A 141 2.47 19.88 -6.55
C TYR A 141 1.17 19.19 -6.95
N MET A 142 0.70 18.24 -6.13
CA MET A 142 -0.59 17.56 -6.35
C MET A 142 -1.76 18.54 -6.34
N ALA A 143 -1.78 19.49 -5.40
CA ALA A 143 -2.80 20.53 -5.33
C ALA A 143 -2.81 21.39 -6.60
N ASN A 144 -1.63 21.82 -7.06
CA ASN A 144 -1.47 22.61 -8.27
C ASN A 144 -1.96 21.86 -9.51
N VAL A 145 -1.57 20.59 -9.67
CA VAL A 145 -2.06 19.76 -10.80
C VAL A 145 -3.56 19.54 -10.69
N GLY A 146 -4.07 19.28 -9.50
CA GLY A 146 -5.50 19.11 -9.23
C GLY A 146 -6.31 20.35 -9.59
N ALA A 147 -5.80 21.55 -9.28
CA ALA A 147 -6.44 22.80 -9.65
C ALA A 147 -6.47 23.01 -11.17
N MET A 148 -5.36 22.75 -11.86
CA MET A 148 -5.27 22.89 -13.31
C MET A 148 -6.13 21.87 -14.07
N SER A 149 -6.25 20.64 -13.55
CA SER A 149 -7.00 19.56 -14.18
C SER A 149 -8.44 19.44 -13.69
N HIS A 150 -8.84 20.20 -12.68
CA HIS A 150 -10.11 20.07 -11.98
C HIS A 150 -10.35 18.68 -11.40
N ALA A 151 -9.28 17.95 -11.10
CA ALA A 151 -9.29 16.60 -10.56
C ALA A 151 -8.65 16.59 -9.17
N PRO A 152 -9.43 16.46 -8.08
CA PRO A 152 -8.89 16.42 -6.75
C PRO A 152 -8.00 15.18 -6.54
N PHE A 153 -6.90 15.39 -5.82
CA PHE A 153 -6.04 14.31 -5.33
C PHE A 153 -6.48 13.88 -3.94
N ILE A 154 -6.66 12.59 -3.77
CA ILE A 154 -7.02 11.96 -2.49
C ILE A 154 -5.89 11.03 -2.07
N THR A 155 -5.33 11.28 -0.91
CA THR A 155 -4.23 10.48 -0.36
C THR A 155 -4.45 10.21 1.13
N SER A 156 -3.55 9.51 1.81
CA SER A 156 -3.67 9.21 3.22
C SER A 156 -2.65 9.97 4.06
N ALA A 157 -3.07 10.41 5.25
CA ALA A 157 -2.17 10.93 6.27
C ALA A 157 -1.66 9.77 7.13
N SER A 158 -0.34 9.56 7.21
CA SER A 158 0.26 8.54 8.06
C SER A 158 0.14 8.91 9.56
N ALA A 159 0.37 7.95 10.46
CA ALA A 159 0.47 8.26 11.90
C ALA A 159 1.55 9.33 12.18
N LYS A 160 2.65 9.28 11.44
CA LYS A 160 3.74 10.26 11.53
C LYS A 160 3.31 11.68 11.12
N PHE A 161 2.24 11.83 10.35
CA PHE A 161 1.67 13.14 10.04
C PHE A 161 1.20 13.87 11.31
N PHE A 162 0.74 13.11 12.29
CA PHE A 162 0.28 13.61 13.59
C PHE A 162 1.38 13.57 14.66
N GLY A 163 2.61 13.19 14.30
CA GLY A 163 3.70 13.01 15.25
C GLY A 163 3.59 11.76 16.10
N LEU A 164 2.85 10.74 15.62
CA LEU A 164 2.62 9.46 16.28
C LEU A 164 3.38 8.32 15.57
N ASP A 165 3.71 7.28 16.29
CA ASP A 165 4.32 6.09 15.72
C ASP A 165 3.28 5.12 15.15
N SER A 166 2.09 5.06 15.73
CA SER A 166 0.99 4.19 15.32
C SER A 166 -0.36 4.91 15.28
N TYR A 167 -1.26 4.47 14.41
CA TYR A 167 -2.65 4.93 14.41
C TYR A 167 -3.44 4.55 15.68
N GLU A 168 -2.98 3.56 16.43
CA GLU A 168 -3.57 3.16 17.71
C GLU A 168 -3.50 4.29 18.76
N GLU A 169 -2.53 5.18 18.61
CA GLU A 169 -2.36 6.34 19.48
C GLU A 169 -3.26 7.53 19.10
N LEU A 170 -3.85 7.52 17.90
CA LEU A 170 -4.67 8.62 17.40
C LEU A 170 -5.83 9.02 18.33
N PRO A 171 -6.56 8.09 18.97
CA PRO A 171 -7.61 8.43 19.92
C PRO A 171 -7.11 9.18 21.17
N ASN A 172 -5.82 9.12 21.47
CA ASN A 172 -5.22 9.82 22.60
C ASN A 172 -4.98 11.31 22.33
N LEU A 173 -5.05 11.76 21.08
CA LEU A 173 -4.93 13.16 20.69
C LEU A 173 -6.20 13.92 21.07
N LYS A 174 -6.12 14.71 22.13
CA LYS A 174 -7.28 15.46 22.65
C LYS A 174 -7.59 16.73 21.86
N ASP A 175 -6.58 17.34 21.24
CA ASP A 175 -6.71 18.61 20.52
C ASP A 175 -5.82 18.63 19.27
N LEU A 176 -6.40 18.23 18.15
CA LEU A 176 -5.73 18.26 16.85
C LEU A 176 -5.35 19.67 16.40
N LYS A 177 -6.12 20.69 16.79
CA LYS A 177 -5.82 22.06 16.42
C LYS A 177 -4.51 22.51 17.06
N SER A 178 -4.34 22.25 18.34
CA SER A 178 -3.11 22.56 19.07
C SER A 178 -1.88 21.83 18.51
N VAL A 179 -2.06 20.56 18.09
CA VAL A 179 -0.98 19.78 17.44
C VAL A 179 -0.48 20.51 16.18
N PHE A 180 -1.38 20.99 15.32
CA PHE A 180 -1.03 21.65 14.07
C PHE A 180 -0.56 23.11 14.21
N GLU A 181 -0.69 23.71 15.38
CA GLU A 181 -0.12 25.04 15.68
C GLU A 181 1.40 24.98 15.97
N GLY A 182 1.94 23.78 16.21
CA GLY A 182 3.38 23.59 16.45
C GLY A 182 4.27 24.10 15.30
N PRO A 183 5.52 24.50 15.60
CA PRO A 183 6.44 25.05 14.60
C PRO A 183 6.78 24.05 13.49
N GLN A 184 6.78 22.76 13.80
CA GLN A 184 7.01 21.67 12.82
C GLN A 184 5.96 21.63 11.71
N TYR A 185 4.77 22.20 11.94
CA TYR A 185 3.67 22.27 10.97
C TYR A 185 3.58 23.60 10.20
N ALA A 186 4.61 24.44 10.28
CA ALA A 186 4.58 25.74 9.59
C ALA A 186 4.34 25.60 8.07
N LYS A 187 5.02 24.65 7.42
CA LYS A 187 4.83 24.36 5.99
C LYS A 187 3.44 23.81 5.68
N TRP A 188 2.92 22.94 6.53
CA TRP A 188 1.56 22.41 6.41
C TRP A 188 0.51 23.53 6.52
N ARG A 189 0.69 24.45 7.47
CA ARG A 189 -0.20 25.62 7.56
C ARG A 189 -0.15 26.49 6.30
N GLY A 190 1.06 26.75 5.78
CA GLY A 190 1.23 27.47 4.52
C GLY A 190 0.52 26.78 3.35
N LEU A 191 0.64 25.46 3.21
CA LEU A 191 -0.08 24.70 2.20
C LEU A 191 -1.60 24.84 2.36
N ARG A 192 -2.13 24.77 3.57
CA ARG A 192 -3.58 24.92 3.83
C ARG A 192 -4.14 26.29 3.50
N GLU A 193 -3.32 27.33 3.54
CA GLU A 193 -3.70 28.70 3.16
C GLU A 193 -3.65 28.92 1.63
N HIS A 194 -3.00 28.00 0.88
CA HIS A 194 -2.93 28.08 -0.54
C HIS A 194 -4.29 27.79 -1.20
N GLU A 195 -4.67 28.59 -2.19
CA GLU A 195 -5.98 28.46 -2.84
C GLU A 195 -6.22 27.08 -3.46
N ASP A 196 -5.18 26.48 -4.02
CA ASP A 196 -5.26 25.18 -4.69
C ASP A 196 -5.35 23.99 -3.71
N ALA A 197 -5.09 24.20 -2.41
CA ALA A 197 -5.20 23.13 -1.40
C ALA A 197 -6.61 22.52 -1.33
N ARG A 198 -7.63 23.19 -1.83
CA ARG A 198 -9.00 22.64 -1.97
C ARG A 198 -9.09 21.41 -2.87
N TYR A 199 -8.09 21.20 -3.74
CA TYR A 199 -7.99 20.04 -4.61
C TYR A 199 -7.19 18.88 -3.98
N LEU A 200 -6.83 18.98 -2.70
CA LEU A 200 -6.13 17.95 -1.95
C LEU A 200 -6.99 17.44 -0.81
N GLY A 201 -7.29 16.14 -0.81
CA GLY A 201 -7.96 15.43 0.29
C GLY A 201 -7.00 14.51 1.02
N LEU A 202 -6.89 14.69 2.35
CA LEU A 202 -6.16 13.77 3.21
C LEU A 202 -7.12 12.93 4.02
N CYS A 203 -7.12 11.62 3.75
CA CYS A 203 -7.87 10.64 4.52
C CYS A 203 -7.02 10.14 5.69
N THR A 204 -7.65 9.89 6.81
CA THR A 204 -7.02 9.28 7.98
C THR A 204 -7.81 8.08 8.43
N SER A 205 -7.18 7.26 9.26
CA SER A 205 -7.69 5.97 9.71
C SER A 205 -7.56 4.86 8.66
N ARG A 206 -7.53 3.65 9.18
CA ARG A 206 -7.52 2.42 8.38
C ARG A 206 -8.65 1.52 8.85
N PHE A 207 -9.18 0.72 7.96
CA PHE A 207 -10.12 -0.32 8.28
C PHE A 207 -9.67 -1.65 7.67
N MET A 208 -10.02 -2.74 8.32
CA MET A 208 -9.63 -4.07 7.87
C MET A 208 -10.53 -4.51 6.72
N LEU A 209 -9.91 -4.94 5.63
CA LEU A 209 -10.59 -5.54 4.48
C LEU A 209 -10.66 -7.08 4.58
N ARG A 210 -9.91 -7.67 5.49
CA ARG A 210 -9.97 -9.09 5.87
C ARG A 210 -9.48 -9.30 7.29
N THR A 211 -9.82 -10.44 7.85
CA THR A 211 -9.23 -10.91 9.12
C THR A 211 -7.72 -11.13 8.93
N PRO A 212 -6.88 -10.70 9.87
CA PRO A 212 -5.46 -11.06 9.87
C PRO A 212 -5.27 -12.59 9.88
N TYR A 213 -4.21 -13.06 9.24
CA TYR A 213 -3.84 -14.47 9.34
C TYR A 213 -3.48 -14.79 10.80
N SER A 214 -4.02 -15.88 11.32
CA SER A 214 -3.69 -16.38 12.67
C SER A 214 -2.63 -17.47 12.59
N VAL A 215 -2.09 -17.83 13.75
CA VAL A 215 -1.14 -18.93 13.85
C VAL A 215 -1.82 -20.30 13.62
N GLU A 216 -3.15 -20.32 13.63
CA GLU A 216 -3.99 -21.52 13.49
C GLU A 216 -4.52 -21.71 12.06
N ASP A 217 -4.30 -20.72 11.16
CA ASP A 217 -4.67 -20.77 9.76
C ASP A 217 -3.52 -21.36 8.92
#